data_b13c6424303c1414e813515a6085f567
#
_entry.id   b13c6424303c1414e813515a6085f567
#
_cell.length_a   1.000
_cell.length_b   1.000
_cell.length_c   1.000
_cell.angle_alpha   90.00
_cell.angle_beta   90.00
_cell.angle_gamma   90.00
#
_symmetry.space_group_name_H-M   'P 1'
#
loop_
_entity.id
_entity.type
_entity.pdbx_description
1 polymer ?
#
loop_
_entity_poly.entity_id
_entity_poly.type
_entity_poly.pdbx_seq_one_letter_code
_entity_poly.pdbx_strand_id
1 'polypeptide(L)'
;ATGERSLIPTFVLAMRWTGDNKYVAKALSDLTETEIKTWHEAYEWQELNPQIIPHESYRALKMRFLGNTDRNFLDFFKDPYGKRERMKIRLEEISWGGVLVDVGIPSLDNPPMIDAKDADYLVDDDLVFGVEINGDVRAYPLRIMGWHEMFNDTIGGVPVALAYCTLCGAGILFETEVEGRDAPFVFATSGLLYRSNKLMFDRETRSLWNQFTGEPVVGPLADSGIKLKIHPNTITSWANWKAKHPRSKVLSIDTGFIRNYASGFIYREYFASPDLMFPAVVGDESQIKRKEYVFGIQQAGAAKAWPVEAFRDRRVINDTVGGVDVVLIGDAATRTVRAYEREAGEVFNDDNDGELETTGESWAVTEAFLVSRDQKHKRVRVPGHVSYWFAWNNYHGVKSELYSE
;
A
#
# COMPACT_ATOMS: atom_id res chain seq x y z
N ALA A 1 -36.97 -13.11 -10.31
CA ALA A 1 -35.99 -13.13 -9.22
C ALA A 1 -36.64 -13.79 -8.01
N THR A 2 -35.95 -14.71 -7.35
CA THR A 2 -36.45 -15.48 -6.19
C THR A 2 -36.62 -14.62 -4.93
N GLY A 3 -36.26 -13.33 -4.97
CA GLY A 3 -36.26 -12.44 -3.81
C GLY A 3 -35.20 -12.79 -2.75
N GLU A 4 -34.30 -13.71 -3.05
CA GLU A 4 -33.31 -14.19 -2.11
C GLU A 4 -32.04 -13.31 -2.13
N ARG A 5 -31.89 -12.47 -1.13
CA ARG A 5 -30.79 -11.50 -1.02
C ARG A 5 -29.41 -12.16 -0.89
N SER A 6 -29.34 -13.43 -0.46
CA SER A 6 -28.08 -14.20 -0.40
C SER A 6 -27.44 -14.41 -1.78
N LEU A 7 -28.20 -14.21 -2.87
CA LEU A 7 -27.70 -14.28 -4.25
C LEU A 7 -27.04 -12.98 -4.72
N ILE A 8 -27.16 -11.87 -4.00
CA ILE A 8 -26.53 -10.60 -4.37
C ILE A 8 -25.04 -10.76 -4.66
N PRO A 9 -24.22 -11.36 -3.78
CA PRO A 9 -22.79 -11.53 -4.07
C PRO A 9 -22.51 -12.35 -5.34
N THR A 10 -23.40 -13.27 -5.69
CA THR A 10 -23.31 -14.09 -6.92
C THR A 10 -23.51 -13.22 -8.16
N PHE A 11 -24.47 -12.31 -8.14
CA PHE A 11 -24.70 -11.38 -9.25
C PHE A 11 -23.60 -10.32 -9.36
N VAL A 12 -23.11 -9.79 -8.23
CA VAL A 12 -21.93 -8.89 -8.22
C VAL A 12 -20.71 -9.58 -8.84
N LEU A 13 -20.46 -10.82 -8.45
CA LEU A 13 -19.39 -11.65 -9.04
C LEU A 13 -19.61 -11.84 -10.55
N ALA A 14 -20.82 -12.14 -11.00
CA ALA A 14 -21.13 -12.31 -12.41
C ALA A 14 -20.85 -11.04 -13.22
N MET A 15 -21.20 -9.84 -12.72
CA MET A 15 -20.91 -8.57 -13.40
C MET A 15 -19.42 -8.35 -13.63
N ARG A 16 -18.54 -8.79 -12.72
CA ARG A 16 -17.07 -8.69 -12.90
C ARG A 16 -16.58 -9.40 -14.18
N TRP A 17 -17.24 -10.51 -14.55
CA TRP A 17 -16.84 -11.32 -15.71
C TRP A 17 -17.69 -11.08 -16.97
N THR A 18 -18.93 -10.61 -16.81
CA THR A 18 -19.84 -10.36 -17.94
C THR A 18 -19.91 -8.87 -18.35
N GLY A 19 -19.20 -8.00 -17.61
CA GLY A 19 -19.36 -6.56 -17.72
C GLY A 19 -20.69 -6.08 -17.13
N ASP A 20 -21.03 -4.81 -17.37
CA ASP A 20 -22.23 -4.15 -16.85
C ASP A 20 -23.48 -4.65 -17.58
N ASN A 21 -23.82 -5.93 -17.36
CA ASN A 21 -24.93 -6.60 -17.99
C ASN A 21 -26.28 -6.08 -17.45
N LYS A 22 -27.10 -5.47 -18.31
CA LYS A 22 -28.39 -4.86 -17.92
C LYS A 22 -29.38 -5.79 -17.22
N TYR A 23 -29.35 -7.09 -17.50
CA TYR A 23 -30.24 -8.06 -16.85
C TYR A 23 -29.78 -8.39 -15.44
N VAL A 24 -28.48 -8.50 -15.25
CA VAL A 24 -27.85 -8.70 -13.92
C VAL A 24 -28.02 -7.43 -13.10
N ALA A 25 -27.79 -6.26 -13.68
CA ALA A 25 -28.00 -4.95 -13.04
C ALA A 25 -29.45 -4.78 -12.57
N LYS A 26 -30.42 -5.15 -13.41
CA LYS A 26 -31.84 -5.12 -13.02
C LYS A 26 -32.13 -6.07 -11.85
N ALA A 27 -31.63 -7.29 -11.89
CA ALA A 27 -31.83 -8.25 -10.80
C ALA A 27 -31.21 -7.77 -9.49
N LEU A 28 -30.01 -7.14 -9.55
CA LEU A 28 -29.38 -6.51 -8.40
C LEU A 28 -30.21 -5.35 -7.88
N SER A 29 -30.71 -4.45 -8.75
CA SER A 29 -31.55 -3.32 -8.34
C SER A 29 -32.81 -3.80 -7.62
N ASP A 30 -33.45 -4.87 -8.14
CA ASP A 30 -34.66 -5.44 -7.52
C ASP A 30 -34.34 -6.06 -6.14
N LEU A 31 -33.17 -6.67 -5.94
CA LEU A 31 -32.77 -7.31 -4.68
C LEU A 31 -32.20 -6.35 -3.64
N THR A 32 -31.57 -5.27 -4.08
CA THR A 32 -30.93 -4.29 -3.21
C THR A 32 -31.87 -3.13 -2.85
N GLU A 33 -32.99 -2.99 -3.59
CA GLU A 33 -33.91 -1.83 -3.52
C GLU A 33 -33.17 -0.50 -3.82
N THR A 34 -32.09 -0.59 -4.61
CA THR A 34 -31.23 0.54 -4.98
C THR A 34 -30.94 0.44 -6.48
N GLU A 35 -30.94 1.55 -7.20
CA GLU A 35 -30.58 1.53 -8.61
C GLU A 35 -29.11 1.16 -8.78
N ILE A 36 -28.85 0.00 -9.39
CA ILE A 36 -27.51 -0.53 -9.71
C ILE A 36 -27.39 -0.65 -11.23
N LYS A 37 -26.39 0.01 -11.81
CA LYS A 37 -26.12 0.00 -13.26
C LYS A 37 -24.78 -0.66 -13.60
N THR A 38 -23.79 -0.46 -12.73
CA THR A 38 -22.40 -0.86 -12.98
C THR A 38 -21.90 -1.86 -11.94
N TRP A 39 -20.85 -2.58 -12.29
CA TRP A 39 -20.14 -3.43 -11.34
C TRP A 39 -19.57 -2.65 -10.16
N HIS A 40 -19.09 -1.41 -10.39
CA HIS A 40 -18.59 -0.55 -9.32
C HIS A 40 -19.67 -0.29 -8.26
N GLU A 41 -20.83 0.19 -8.67
CA GLU A 41 -21.97 0.44 -7.77
C GLU A 41 -22.42 -0.82 -7.02
N ALA A 42 -22.46 -1.96 -7.74
CA ALA A 42 -22.83 -3.25 -7.14
C ALA A 42 -21.82 -3.70 -6.06
N TYR A 43 -20.52 -3.55 -6.34
CA TYR A 43 -19.47 -3.94 -5.41
C TYR A 43 -19.42 -3.03 -4.19
N GLU A 44 -19.53 -1.71 -4.37
CA GLU A 44 -19.60 -0.73 -3.28
C GLU A 44 -20.83 -0.97 -2.39
N TRP A 45 -21.98 -1.25 -3.00
CA TRP A 45 -23.18 -1.62 -2.25
C TRP A 45 -22.95 -2.88 -1.40
N GLN A 46 -22.33 -3.92 -1.97
CA GLN A 46 -21.99 -5.15 -1.25
C GLN A 46 -21.02 -4.90 -0.10
N GLU A 47 -20.02 -4.06 -0.28
CA GLU A 47 -19.06 -3.69 0.75
C GLU A 47 -19.74 -2.98 1.93
N LEU A 48 -20.68 -2.07 1.65
CA LEU A 48 -21.48 -1.36 2.65
C LEU A 48 -22.53 -2.24 3.35
N ASN A 49 -22.82 -3.42 2.81
CA ASN A 49 -23.84 -4.33 3.35
C ASN A 49 -23.22 -5.68 3.83
N PRO A 50 -22.29 -5.65 4.82
CA PRO A 50 -21.58 -6.84 5.30
C PRO A 50 -22.46 -7.91 5.95
N GLN A 51 -23.70 -7.55 6.31
CA GLN A 51 -24.70 -8.48 6.87
C GLN A 51 -25.28 -9.45 5.84
N ILE A 52 -25.11 -9.20 4.54
CA ILE A 52 -25.55 -10.11 3.50
C ILE A 52 -24.58 -11.27 3.40
N ILE A 53 -25.01 -12.44 3.87
CA ILE A 53 -24.23 -13.68 3.79
C ILE A 53 -24.44 -14.29 2.41
N PRO A 54 -23.36 -14.57 1.66
CA PRO A 54 -23.47 -15.20 0.36
C PRO A 54 -24.18 -16.58 0.42
N HIS A 55 -24.95 -16.90 -0.63
CA HIS A 55 -25.53 -18.22 -0.80
C HIS A 55 -24.46 -19.31 -0.79
N GLU A 56 -24.78 -20.51 -0.32
CA GLU A 56 -23.83 -21.62 -0.17
C GLU A 56 -23.05 -21.98 -1.45
N SER A 57 -23.66 -21.79 -2.63
CA SER A 57 -23.04 -22.03 -3.93
C SER A 57 -22.01 -20.95 -4.37
N TYR A 58 -21.99 -19.78 -3.69
CA TYR A 58 -21.14 -18.65 -4.08
C TYR A 58 -19.67 -19.02 -4.17
N ARG A 59 -19.17 -19.71 -3.12
CA ARG A 59 -17.77 -20.10 -3.06
C ARG A 59 -17.37 -20.98 -4.25
N ALA A 60 -18.16 -22.02 -4.54
CA ALA A 60 -17.88 -22.94 -5.65
C ALA A 60 -17.83 -22.19 -7.00
N LEU A 61 -18.77 -21.25 -7.20
CA LEU A 61 -18.79 -20.42 -8.39
C LEU A 61 -17.56 -19.52 -8.49
N LYS A 62 -17.18 -18.83 -7.39
CA LYS A 62 -16.00 -17.98 -7.37
C LYS A 62 -14.72 -18.75 -7.65
N MET A 63 -14.53 -19.90 -7.03
CA MET A 63 -13.38 -20.79 -7.30
C MET A 63 -13.35 -21.23 -8.76
N ARG A 64 -14.51 -21.52 -9.36
CA ARG A 64 -14.58 -21.85 -10.79
C ARG A 64 -14.14 -20.68 -11.69
N PHE A 65 -14.59 -19.46 -11.40
CA PHE A 65 -14.15 -18.28 -12.16
C PHE A 65 -12.65 -18.04 -12.02
N LEU A 66 -12.15 -18.01 -10.78
CA LEU A 66 -10.73 -17.81 -10.51
C LEU A 66 -9.88 -18.91 -11.15
N GLY A 67 -10.25 -20.19 -11.00
CA GLY A 67 -9.52 -21.31 -11.55
C GLY A 67 -9.55 -21.40 -13.08
N ASN A 68 -10.58 -20.87 -13.74
CA ASN A 68 -10.64 -20.73 -15.19
C ASN A 68 -9.75 -19.59 -15.70
N THR A 69 -9.52 -18.57 -14.87
CA THR A 69 -8.62 -17.45 -15.19
C THR A 69 -7.15 -17.85 -14.99
N ASP A 70 -6.84 -18.39 -13.80
CA ASP A 70 -5.53 -18.95 -13.47
C ASP A 70 -5.70 -19.99 -12.36
N ARG A 71 -5.25 -21.23 -12.63
CA ARG A 71 -5.36 -22.33 -11.66
C ARG A 71 -4.60 -22.07 -10.35
N ASN A 72 -3.55 -21.25 -10.41
CA ASN A 72 -2.74 -20.88 -9.25
C ASN A 72 -3.53 -20.07 -8.20
N PHE A 73 -4.61 -19.38 -8.59
CA PHE A 73 -5.49 -18.72 -7.61
C PHE A 73 -6.11 -19.71 -6.61
N LEU A 74 -6.36 -20.95 -7.03
CA LEU A 74 -6.98 -21.92 -6.16
C LEU A 74 -6.09 -22.32 -4.98
N ASP A 75 -4.76 -22.16 -5.12
CA ASP A 75 -3.81 -22.52 -4.07
C ASP A 75 -3.96 -21.62 -2.84
N PHE A 76 -4.39 -20.38 -3.00
CA PHE A 76 -4.66 -19.46 -1.89
C PHE A 76 -5.84 -19.89 -1.01
N PHE A 77 -6.75 -20.68 -1.57
CA PHE A 77 -8.00 -21.10 -0.93
C PHE A 77 -8.05 -22.61 -0.64
N LYS A 78 -6.90 -23.29 -0.71
CA LYS A 78 -6.77 -24.69 -0.30
C LYS A 78 -6.34 -24.76 1.16
N ASP A 79 -7.07 -25.55 1.93
CA ASP A 79 -6.56 -26.00 3.22
C ASP A 79 -5.75 -27.30 2.99
N PRO A 80 -4.41 -27.29 3.27
CA PRO A 80 -3.59 -28.49 3.12
C PRO A 80 -4.02 -29.66 4.00
N TYR A 81 -4.86 -29.41 5.02
CA TYR A 81 -5.35 -30.43 5.95
C TYR A 81 -6.84 -30.81 5.71
N GLY A 82 -7.44 -30.35 4.61
CA GLY A 82 -8.85 -30.61 4.29
C GLY A 82 -9.85 -29.96 5.24
N LYS A 83 -9.42 -29.01 6.07
CA LYS A 83 -10.28 -28.20 6.92
C LYS A 83 -10.74 -26.97 6.14
N ARG A 84 -11.80 -26.32 6.61
CA ARG A 84 -12.26 -25.05 6.03
C ARG A 84 -11.12 -24.05 6.13
N GLU A 85 -10.78 -23.41 5.00
CA GLU A 85 -9.70 -22.41 5.00
C GLU A 85 -9.97 -21.31 6.01
N ARG A 86 -8.88 -20.81 6.56
CA ARG A 86 -8.89 -19.70 7.49
C ARG A 86 -8.93 -18.38 6.71
N MET A 87 -9.93 -17.56 7.01
CA MET A 87 -10.12 -16.26 6.36
C MET A 87 -10.51 -15.23 7.41
N LYS A 88 -9.75 -14.13 7.48
CA LYS A 88 -10.06 -12.96 8.30
C LYS A 88 -10.83 -11.88 7.54
N ILE A 89 -10.92 -12.01 6.23
CA ILE A 89 -11.64 -11.11 5.33
C ILE A 89 -12.73 -11.89 4.59
N ARG A 90 -13.76 -11.18 4.15
CA ARG A 90 -14.88 -11.79 3.45
C ARG A 90 -14.47 -12.17 2.02
N LEU A 91 -14.82 -13.39 1.61
CA LEU A 91 -14.49 -13.91 0.28
C LEU A 91 -15.06 -13.04 -0.85
N GLU A 92 -16.25 -12.47 -0.67
CA GLU A 92 -16.90 -11.61 -1.65
C GLU A 92 -16.20 -10.27 -1.85
N GLU A 93 -15.41 -9.80 -0.87
CA GLU A 93 -14.60 -8.58 -0.99
C GLU A 93 -13.24 -8.81 -1.65
N ILE A 94 -12.87 -10.06 -1.95
CA ILE A 94 -11.67 -10.37 -2.73
C ILE A 94 -12.04 -10.33 -4.20
N SER A 95 -11.42 -9.47 -4.99
CA SER A 95 -11.66 -9.36 -6.44
C SER A 95 -10.40 -9.69 -7.25
N TRP A 96 -10.60 -10.15 -8.49
CA TRP A 96 -9.50 -10.34 -9.43
C TRP A 96 -9.07 -8.97 -10.00
N GLY A 97 -7.77 -8.66 -9.84
CA GLY A 97 -7.15 -7.41 -10.26
C GLY A 97 -6.74 -7.34 -11.74
N GLY A 98 -7.15 -8.32 -12.56
CA GLY A 98 -6.88 -8.30 -14.00
C GLY A 98 -5.56 -8.95 -14.42
N VAL A 99 -4.75 -9.46 -13.51
CA VAL A 99 -3.44 -10.07 -13.77
C VAL A 99 -3.35 -11.49 -13.22
N LEU A 100 -2.45 -12.31 -13.78
CA LEU A 100 -2.18 -13.67 -13.34
C LEU A 100 -1.22 -13.67 -12.14
N VAL A 101 -1.23 -14.76 -11.37
CA VAL A 101 -0.41 -14.94 -10.18
C VAL A 101 1.08 -14.90 -10.53
N ASP A 102 1.82 -13.95 -9.96
CA ASP A 102 3.30 -13.80 -10.02
C ASP A 102 3.91 -13.74 -11.45
N VAL A 103 3.07 -13.68 -12.49
CA VAL A 103 3.48 -13.62 -13.90
C VAL A 103 3.05 -12.31 -14.54
N GLY A 104 1.82 -11.87 -14.27
CA GLY A 104 1.29 -10.62 -14.84
C GLY A 104 2.09 -9.40 -14.36
N ILE A 105 2.42 -9.38 -13.08
CA ILE A 105 3.25 -8.37 -12.41
C ILE A 105 4.33 -9.15 -11.63
N PRO A 106 5.45 -9.54 -12.28
CA PRO A 106 6.48 -10.34 -11.64
C PRO A 106 7.23 -9.53 -10.59
N SER A 107 7.40 -10.10 -9.40
CA SER A 107 8.22 -9.51 -8.35
C SER A 107 9.70 -9.57 -8.68
N LEU A 108 10.48 -8.63 -8.13
CA LEU A 108 11.94 -8.60 -8.24
C LEU A 108 12.56 -9.23 -6.98
N ASP A 109 13.42 -10.23 -7.15
CA ASP A 109 14.10 -10.90 -6.05
C ASP A 109 15.59 -10.57 -6.11
N ASN A 110 16.13 -9.95 -5.04
CA ASN A 110 17.50 -9.46 -4.96
C ASN A 110 17.92 -8.72 -6.26
N PRO A 111 17.20 -7.67 -6.63
CA PRO A 111 17.37 -7.03 -7.93
C PRO A 111 18.76 -6.40 -8.05
N PRO A 112 19.34 -6.34 -9.27
CA PRO A 112 20.63 -5.73 -9.49
C PRO A 112 20.61 -4.23 -9.14
N MET A 113 21.62 -3.79 -8.43
CA MET A 113 21.78 -2.40 -8.01
C MET A 113 23.02 -1.77 -8.67
N ILE A 114 22.91 -0.52 -9.08
CA ILE A 114 23.99 0.29 -9.63
C ILE A 114 24.31 1.47 -8.72
N ASP A 115 25.43 2.15 -8.93
CA ASP A 115 25.73 3.40 -8.23
C ASP A 115 24.83 4.55 -8.70
N ALA A 116 24.47 5.46 -7.81
CA ALA A 116 23.65 6.63 -8.15
C ALA A 116 24.22 7.49 -9.29
N LYS A 117 25.54 7.51 -9.44
CA LYS A 117 26.23 8.24 -10.53
C LYS A 117 26.01 7.59 -11.91
N ASP A 118 25.73 6.29 -11.96
CA ASP A 118 25.56 5.50 -13.18
C ASP A 118 24.08 5.32 -13.56
N ALA A 119 23.15 5.93 -12.82
CA ALA A 119 21.71 5.85 -13.07
C ALA A 119 21.23 6.90 -14.08
N ASP A 120 21.85 6.93 -15.26
CA ASP A 120 21.58 7.92 -16.34
C ASP A 120 20.17 7.76 -16.96
N TYR A 121 19.47 6.66 -16.68
CA TYR A 121 18.10 6.43 -17.11
C TYR A 121 17.05 7.22 -16.31
N LEU A 122 17.44 7.79 -15.15
CA LEU A 122 16.56 8.61 -14.30
C LEU A 122 16.65 10.09 -14.66
N VAL A 123 15.52 10.76 -14.60
CA VAL A 123 15.42 12.22 -14.66
C VAL A 123 15.11 12.79 -13.29
N ASP A 124 15.41 14.07 -13.09
CA ASP A 124 15.33 14.71 -11.76
C ASP A 124 13.96 14.57 -11.07
N ASP A 125 12.87 14.64 -11.85
CA ASP A 125 11.50 14.54 -11.35
C ASP A 125 10.99 13.08 -11.17
N ASP A 126 11.77 12.08 -11.55
CA ASP A 126 11.37 10.69 -11.30
C ASP A 126 11.26 10.44 -9.80
N LEU A 127 10.12 9.88 -9.37
CA LEU A 127 9.94 9.52 -7.97
C LEU A 127 10.64 8.20 -7.67
N VAL A 128 11.21 8.13 -6.47
CA VAL A 128 11.86 6.93 -5.94
C VAL A 128 11.34 6.59 -4.54
N PHE A 129 11.31 5.32 -4.21
CA PHE A 129 11.30 4.86 -2.82
C PHE A 129 12.74 4.86 -2.33
N GLY A 130 13.05 5.74 -1.39
CA GLY A 130 14.33 5.79 -0.70
C GLY A 130 14.29 5.00 0.59
N VAL A 131 15.29 4.17 0.81
CA VAL A 131 15.43 3.31 1.99
C VAL A 131 16.84 3.43 2.55
N GLU A 132 16.95 3.53 3.86
CA GLU A 132 18.22 3.45 4.59
C GLU A 132 18.07 2.47 5.77
N ILE A 133 18.86 1.39 5.77
CA ILE A 133 18.91 0.41 6.84
C ILE A 133 20.38 0.15 7.18
N ASN A 134 20.77 0.38 8.42
CA ASN A 134 22.13 0.14 8.92
C ASN A 134 23.24 0.78 8.04
N GLY A 135 22.96 1.95 7.45
CA GLY A 135 23.90 2.66 6.58
C GLY A 135 23.94 2.16 5.11
N ASP A 136 23.19 1.12 4.77
CA ASP A 136 22.95 0.72 3.37
C ASP A 136 21.80 1.58 2.81
N VAL A 137 22.11 2.46 1.87
CA VAL A 137 21.21 3.45 1.32
C VAL A 137 20.86 3.10 -0.12
N ARG A 138 19.59 2.91 -0.40
CA ARG A 138 19.08 2.45 -1.71
C ARG A 138 17.90 3.25 -2.21
N ALA A 139 17.78 3.35 -3.53
CA ALA A 139 16.62 3.93 -4.23
C ALA A 139 15.99 2.93 -5.19
N TYR A 140 14.66 2.87 -5.17
CA TYR A 140 13.86 2.02 -6.03
C TYR A 140 12.87 2.90 -6.83
N PRO A 141 13.17 3.19 -8.11
CA PRO A 141 12.39 4.12 -8.92
C PRO A 141 10.96 3.63 -9.16
N LEU A 142 9.97 4.51 -8.97
CA LEU A 142 8.55 4.18 -9.17
C LEU A 142 8.26 3.77 -10.63
N ARG A 143 9.02 4.28 -11.60
CA ARG A 143 8.90 3.90 -13.02
C ARG A 143 9.21 2.41 -13.26
N ILE A 144 10.06 1.79 -12.42
CA ILE A 144 10.32 0.35 -12.42
C ILE A 144 9.31 -0.35 -11.52
N MET A 145 9.13 0.16 -10.29
CA MET A 145 8.22 -0.45 -9.33
C MET A 145 6.75 -0.47 -9.79
N GLY A 146 6.34 0.44 -10.67
CA GLY A 146 5.02 0.41 -11.30
C GLY A 146 4.75 -0.84 -12.16
N TRP A 147 5.79 -1.50 -12.67
CA TRP A 147 5.70 -2.75 -13.43
C TRP A 147 5.83 -4.01 -12.59
N HIS A 148 6.46 -3.91 -11.42
CA HIS A 148 6.83 -5.05 -10.59
C HIS A 148 6.06 -5.12 -9.27
N GLU A 149 5.66 -3.96 -8.75
CA GLU A 149 4.84 -3.82 -7.53
C GLU A 149 5.37 -4.53 -6.27
N MET A 150 6.45 -5.30 -6.39
CA MET A 150 7.05 -6.05 -5.30
C MET A 150 8.55 -6.21 -5.54
N PHE A 151 9.34 -5.96 -4.51
CA PHE A 151 10.68 -6.54 -4.44
C PHE A 151 10.90 -7.27 -3.11
N ASN A 152 11.76 -8.28 -3.14
CA ASN A 152 12.38 -8.91 -1.98
C ASN A 152 13.88 -8.64 -2.06
N ASP A 153 14.47 -8.13 -0.99
CA ASP A 153 15.90 -7.76 -0.97
C ASP A 153 16.47 -7.91 0.45
N THR A 154 17.79 -7.80 0.58
CA THR A 154 18.47 -7.67 1.88
C THR A 154 19.18 -6.33 1.91
N ILE A 155 18.76 -5.43 2.78
CA ILE A 155 19.29 -4.07 2.90
C ILE A 155 19.95 -3.93 4.27
N GLY A 156 21.24 -3.57 4.31
CA GLY A 156 21.98 -3.45 5.57
C GLY A 156 21.95 -4.70 6.45
N GLY A 157 21.85 -5.89 5.84
CA GLY A 157 21.75 -7.17 6.54
C GLY A 157 20.32 -7.55 6.99
N VAL A 158 19.32 -6.71 6.73
CA VAL A 158 17.91 -6.96 7.10
C VAL A 158 17.14 -7.45 5.87
N PRO A 159 16.54 -8.64 5.89
CA PRO A 159 15.65 -9.11 4.84
C PRO A 159 14.37 -8.28 4.81
N VAL A 160 14.03 -7.73 3.64
CA VAL A 160 12.87 -6.85 3.47
C VAL A 160 12.08 -7.17 2.21
N ALA A 161 10.80 -6.80 2.19
CA ALA A 161 9.97 -6.75 1.00
C ALA A 161 9.24 -5.41 0.93
N LEU A 162 9.31 -4.75 -0.21
CA LEU A 162 8.44 -3.61 -0.49
C LEU A 162 7.24 -4.09 -1.30
N ALA A 163 6.06 -3.80 -0.78
CA ALA A 163 4.80 -3.99 -1.50
C ALA A 163 4.29 -2.64 -1.98
N TYR A 164 4.25 -2.44 -3.28
CA TYR A 164 3.71 -1.24 -3.92
C TYR A 164 2.38 -1.56 -4.59
N CYS A 165 1.30 -0.94 -4.11
CA CYS A 165 0.01 -0.92 -4.80
C CYS A 165 -0.04 0.34 -5.68
N THR A 166 0.14 0.20 -6.98
CA THR A 166 0.08 1.32 -7.95
C THR A 166 -1.26 2.02 -7.92
N LEU A 167 -2.34 1.24 -7.80
CA LEU A 167 -3.72 1.76 -7.77
C LEU A 167 -4.01 2.59 -6.52
N CYS A 168 -3.34 2.28 -5.41
CA CYS A 168 -3.49 2.98 -4.14
C CYS A 168 -2.44 4.08 -3.92
N GLY A 169 -1.42 4.16 -4.79
CA GLY A 169 -0.27 5.02 -4.60
C GLY A 169 0.55 4.69 -3.35
N ALA A 170 0.41 3.46 -2.80
CA ALA A 170 0.93 3.07 -1.51
C ALA A 170 2.10 2.07 -1.62
N GLY A 171 3.28 2.46 -1.12
CA GLY A 171 4.45 1.59 -1.00
C GLY A 171 4.81 1.39 0.46
N ILE A 172 4.76 0.15 0.94
CA ILE A 172 5.05 -0.20 2.32
C ILE A 172 6.17 -1.21 2.35
N LEU A 173 7.22 -0.90 3.12
CA LEU A 173 8.38 -1.75 3.31
C LEU A 173 8.22 -2.56 4.60
N PHE A 174 8.37 -3.87 4.49
CA PHE A 174 8.27 -4.80 5.61
C PHE A 174 9.59 -5.50 5.85
N GLU A 175 9.95 -5.69 7.13
CA GLU A 175 10.93 -6.70 7.52
C GLU A 175 10.28 -8.08 7.39
N THR A 176 10.98 -9.02 6.74
CA THR A 176 10.39 -10.33 6.38
C THR A 176 10.88 -11.48 7.25
N GLU A 177 11.86 -11.20 8.12
CA GLU A 177 12.27 -12.12 9.17
C GLU A 177 11.25 -12.07 10.32
N VAL A 178 10.81 -13.23 10.77
CA VAL A 178 9.81 -13.37 11.85
C VAL A 178 10.33 -14.37 12.85
N GLU A 179 10.21 -14.04 14.14
CA GLU A 179 10.64 -14.91 15.24
C GLU A 179 10.00 -16.30 15.13
N GLY A 180 10.81 -17.34 15.34
CA GLY A 180 10.38 -18.73 15.27
C GLY A 180 10.36 -19.33 13.86
N ARG A 181 10.88 -18.62 12.85
CA ARG A 181 11.06 -19.14 11.49
C ARG A 181 12.54 -19.28 11.14
N ASP A 182 12.85 -20.32 10.39
CA ASP A 182 14.22 -20.61 9.94
C ASP A 182 14.68 -19.70 8.79
N ALA A 183 13.72 -19.10 8.05
CA ALA A 183 14.03 -18.25 6.89
C ALA A 183 13.02 -17.09 6.79
N PRO A 184 13.43 -15.94 6.23
CA PRO A 184 12.54 -14.81 5.97
C PRO A 184 11.48 -15.18 4.94
N PHE A 185 10.32 -14.53 5.00
CA PHE A 185 9.30 -14.65 3.97
C PHE A 185 9.76 -14.02 2.66
N VAL A 186 9.40 -14.66 1.55
CA VAL A 186 9.55 -14.13 0.19
C VAL A 186 8.15 -13.90 -0.39
N PHE A 187 7.85 -12.65 -0.75
CA PHE A 187 6.53 -12.26 -1.20
C PHE A 187 6.44 -12.10 -2.71
N ALA A 188 5.22 -12.26 -3.24
CA ALA A 188 4.92 -12.03 -4.63
C ALA A 188 3.52 -11.43 -4.83
N THR A 189 3.21 -11.01 -6.07
CA THR A 189 1.95 -10.42 -6.45
C THR A 189 0.89 -11.51 -6.69
N SER A 190 -0.17 -11.50 -5.90
CA SER A 190 -1.23 -12.51 -6.02
C SER A 190 -2.14 -12.32 -7.22
N GLY A 191 -2.24 -11.12 -7.78
CA GLY A 191 -3.25 -10.76 -8.78
C GLY A 191 -4.65 -10.53 -8.20
N LEU A 192 -4.80 -10.60 -6.88
CA LEU A 192 -6.04 -10.36 -6.15
C LEU A 192 -5.99 -9.06 -5.38
N LEU A 193 -7.16 -8.42 -5.26
CA LEU A 193 -7.39 -7.19 -4.53
C LEU A 193 -8.39 -7.43 -3.39
N TYR A 194 -8.23 -6.70 -2.31
CA TYR A 194 -9.19 -6.56 -1.24
C TYR A 194 -9.49 -5.07 -1.06
N ARG A 195 -10.76 -4.69 -1.25
CA ARG A 195 -11.18 -3.27 -1.20
C ARG A 195 -10.31 -2.37 -2.09
N SER A 196 -10.13 -2.77 -3.34
CA SER A 196 -9.27 -2.10 -4.34
C SER A 196 -7.79 -1.99 -3.99
N ASN A 197 -7.33 -2.61 -2.89
CA ASN A 197 -5.92 -2.67 -2.54
C ASN A 197 -5.34 -4.07 -2.77
N LYS A 198 -4.06 -4.10 -3.08
CA LYS A 198 -3.28 -5.31 -3.35
C LYS A 198 -3.31 -6.28 -2.17
N LEU A 199 -3.56 -7.56 -2.47
CA LEU A 199 -3.16 -8.68 -1.63
C LEU A 199 -1.83 -9.22 -2.16
N MET A 200 -0.82 -9.27 -1.32
CA MET A 200 0.41 -10.02 -1.61
C MET A 200 0.29 -11.44 -1.08
N PHE A 201 1.16 -12.35 -1.51
CA PHE A 201 1.21 -13.70 -0.94
C PHE A 201 2.65 -14.10 -0.64
N ASP A 202 2.87 -14.92 0.40
CA ASP A 202 4.14 -15.57 0.61
C ASP A 202 4.26 -16.84 -0.25
N ARG A 203 5.43 -17.05 -0.85
CA ARG A 203 5.66 -18.16 -1.78
C ARG A 203 5.69 -19.54 -1.13
N GLU A 204 5.95 -19.60 0.17
CA GLU A 204 6.10 -20.85 0.90
C GLU A 204 4.73 -21.44 1.27
N THR A 205 3.89 -20.66 1.98
CA THR A 205 2.61 -21.15 2.49
C THR A 205 1.45 -20.84 1.56
N ARG A 206 1.64 -19.97 0.58
CA ARG A 206 0.58 -19.45 -0.30
C ARG A 206 -0.50 -18.70 0.45
N SER A 207 -0.24 -18.23 1.68
CA SER A 207 -1.16 -17.34 2.39
C SER A 207 -1.26 -15.98 1.70
N LEU A 208 -2.47 -15.40 1.64
CA LEU A 208 -2.66 -14.01 1.21
C LEU A 208 -2.48 -13.08 2.41
N TRP A 209 -1.78 -11.97 2.17
CA TRP A 209 -1.46 -10.97 3.16
C TRP A 209 -2.01 -9.61 2.77
N ASN A 210 -2.51 -8.89 3.75
CA ASN A 210 -2.97 -7.52 3.57
C ASN A 210 -1.77 -6.57 3.51
N GLN A 211 -1.67 -5.80 2.43
CA GLN A 211 -0.56 -4.88 2.23
C GLN A 211 -0.54 -3.73 3.25
N PHE A 212 -1.69 -3.23 3.71
CA PHE A 212 -1.71 -2.10 4.66
C PHE A 212 -1.31 -2.53 6.08
N THR A 213 -1.62 -3.76 6.48
CA THR A 213 -1.41 -4.22 7.85
C THR A 213 -0.19 -5.12 8.03
N GLY A 214 0.31 -5.74 6.94
CA GLY A 214 1.37 -6.75 7.03
C GLY A 214 0.93 -8.04 7.72
N GLU A 215 -0.39 -8.34 7.71
CA GLU A 215 -0.96 -9.52 8.37
C GLU A 215 -1.48 -10.52 7.33
N PRO A 216 -1.32 -11.84 7.57
CA PRO A 216 -1.94 -12.86 6.73
C PRO A 216 -3.46 -12.88 6.99
N VAL A 217 -4.23 -12.86 5.90
CA VAL A 217 -5.70 -12.73 5.95
C VAL A 217 -6.45 -13.90 5.34
N VAL A 218 -5.79 -14.73 4.52
CA VAL A 218 -6.36 -15.96 3.94
C VAL A 218 -5.27 -17.02 3.89
N GLY A 219 -5.63 -18.28 4.13
CA GLY A 219 -4.74 -19.43 4.01
C GLY A 219 -4.14 -19.92 5.33
N PRO A 220 -3.10 -20.76 5.28
CA PRO A 220 -2.55 -21.44 6.47
C PRO A 220 -2.13 -20.52 7.61
N LEU A 221 -1.65 -19.31 7.31
CA LEU A 221 -1.16 -18.37 8.32
C LEU A 221 -2.22 -17.38 8.84
N ALA A 222 -3.43 -17.38 8.32
CA ALA A 222 -4.43 -16.36 8.66
C ALA A 222 -4.67 -16.19 10.17
N ASP A 223 -4.57 -17.27 10.96
CA ASP A 223 -4.75 -17.25 12.43
C ASP A 223 -3.43 -17.33 13.21
N SER A 224 -2.29 -17.16 12.54
CA SER A 224 -0.98 -17.30 13.19
C SER A 224 -0.65 -16.18 14.18
N GLY A 225 -1.33 -15.03 14.09
CA GLY A 225 -0.99 -13.84 14.85
C GLY A 225 0.24 -13.09 14.32
N ILE A 226 0.85 -13.56 13.24
CA ILE A 226 2.01 -12.88 12.64
C ILE A 226 1.58 -11.51 12.12
N LYS A 227 2.40 -10.52 12.40
CA LYS A 227 2.33 -9.18 11.82
C LYS A 227 3.75 -8.74 11.46
N LEU A 228 3.97 -8.42 10.19
CA LEU A 228 5.25 -7.94 9.73
C LEU A 228 5.55 -6.56 10.32
N LYS A 229 6.79 -6.34 10.68
CA LYS A 229 7.25 -5.02 11.11
C LYS A 229 7.40 -4.12 9.90
N ILE A 230 6.76 -2.95 9.96
CA ILE A 230 6.91 -1.92 8.93
C ILE A 230 8.23 -1.20 9.16
N HIS A 231 9.04 -1.10 8.10
CA HIS A 231 10.25 -0.30 8.09
C HIS A 231 9.98 1.04 7.39
N PRO A 232 10.45 2.17 7.89
CA PRO A 232 10.29 3.45 7.23
C PRO A 232 10.90 3.45 5.82
N ASN A 233 10.18 4.01 4.87
CA ASN A 233 10.68 4.39 3.55
C ASN A 233 10.25 5.82 3.23
N THR A 234 10.82 6.38 2.17
CA THR A 234 10.50 7.75 1.76
C THR A 234 10.21 7.78 0.28
N ILE A 235 9.07 8.36 -0.13
CA ILE A 235 8.88 8.78 -1.52
C ILE A 235 9.47 10.18 -1.65
N THR A 236 10.30 10.40 -2.71
CA THR A 236 10.88 11.70 -3.03
C THR A 236 11.31 11.74 -4.49
N SER A 237 11.64 12.94 -5.03
CA SER A 237 12.23 13.04 -6.36
C SER A 237 13.65 12.47 -6.40
N TRP A 238 14.06 11.99 -7.56
CA TRP A 238 15.43 11.53 -7.78
C TRP A 238 16.46 12.61 -7.50
N ALA A 239 16.19 13.86 -7.93
CA ALA A 239 17.06 14.99 -7.64
C ALA A 239 17.31 15.16 -6.14
N ASN A 240 16.24 15.16 -5.33
CA ASN A 240 16.33 15.31 -3.88
C ASN A 240 17.07 14.14 -3.24
N TRP A 241 16.75 12.91 -3.67
CA TRP A 241 17.41 11.71 -3.14
C TRP A 241 18.90 11.71 -3.46
N LYS A 242 19.28 11.94 -4.73
CA LYS A 242 20.67 11.94 -5.18
C LYS A 242 21.49 13.06 -4.52
N ALA A 243 20.89 14.24 -4.33
CA ALA A 243 21.56 15.35 -3.64
C ALA A 243 21.88 14.99 -2.19
N LYS A 244 20.96 14.36 -1.48
CA LYS A 244 21.12 13.94 -0.09
C LYS A 244 21.98 12.68 0.07
N HIS A 245 21.87 11.76 -0.87
CA HIS A 245 22.52 10.44 -0.85
C HIS A 245 23.31 10.16 -2.14
N PRO A 246 24.36 10.93 -2.46
CA PRO A 246 25.07 10.81 -3.75
C PRO A 246 25.82 9.47 -3.94
N ARG A 247 25.99 8.71 -2.88
CA ARG A 247 26.63 7.38 -2.90
C ARG A 247 25.63 6.24 -2.72
N SER A 248 24.35 6.51 -2.80
CA SER A 248 23.32 5.46 -2.69
C SER A 248 23.41 4.48 -3.85
N LYS A 249 22.93 3.26 -3.62
CA LYS A 249 22.66 2.30 -4.68
C LYS A 249 21.28 2.56 -5.26
N VAL A 250 21.10 2.25 -6.53
CA VAL A 250 19.84 2.45 -7.26
C VAL A 250 19.49 1.17 -8.00
N LEU A 251 18.21 0.78 -7.97
CA LEU A 251 17.71 -0.37 -8.74
C LEU A 251 18.05 -0.19 -10.22
N SER A 252 18.78 -1.16 -10.79
CA SER A 252 19.13 -1.14 -12.22
C SER A 252 17.89 -1.20 -13.10
N ILE A 253 17.93 -0.50 -14.24
CA ILE A 253 16.91 -0.66 -15.29
C ILE A 253 16.96 -2.04 -15.95
N ASP A 254 18.10 -2.73 -15.87
CA ASP A 254 18.25 -4.11 -16.31
C ASP A 254 17.73 -5.07 -15.22
N THR A 255 16.44 -5.19 -15.16
CA THR A 255 15.73 -6.02 -14.18
C THR A 255 15.63 -7.49 -14.56
N GLY A 256 16.13 -7.88 -15.76
CA GLY A 256 15.90 -9.20 -16.35
C GLY A 256 14.54 -9.33 -17.06
N PHE A 257 13.70 -8.31 -17.04
CA PHE A 257 12.39 -8.30 -17.70
C PHE A 257 12.34 -7.24 -18.82
N ILE A 258 11.69 -7.60 -19.95
CA ILE A 258 11.46 -6.66 -21.03
C ILE A 258 10.17 -5.88 -20.72
N ARG A 259 10.34 -4.61 -20.32
CA ARG A 259 9.24 -3.67 -20.03
C ARG A 259 9.60 -2.27 -20.54
N ASN A 260 8.58 -1.44 -20.78
CA ASN A 260 8.81 -0.04 -21.07
C ASN A 260 8.92 0.76 -19.78
N TYR A 261 10.14 0.96 -19.30
CA TYR A 261 10.44 1.74 -18.11
C TYR A 261 10.55 3.26 -18.35
N ALA A 262 10.02 3.79 -19.47
CA ALA A 262 10.00 5.23 -19.70
C ALA A 262 9.24 5.96 -18.57
N SER A 263 9.72 7.15 -18.19
CA SER A 263 9.11 7.95 -17.12
C SER A 263 7.63 8.22 -17.40
N GLY A 264 6.79 8.02 -16.40
CA GLY A 264 5.34 8.24 -16.49
C GLY A 264 4.60 7.33 -17.46
N PHE A 265 5.21 6.26 -18.00
CA PHE A 265 4.55 5.41 -19.01
C PHE A 265 3.47 4.51 -18.38
N ILE A 266 3.85 3.75 -17.32
CA ILE A 266 2.93 2.79 -16.71
C ILE A 266 1.82 3.50 -15.92
N TYR A 267 0.58 3.06 -16.05
CA TYR A 267 -0.61 3.61 -15.39
C TYR A 267 -0.87 5.11 -15.64
N ARG A 268 -0.29 5.69 -16.71
CA ARG A 268 -0.38 7.12 -17.03
C ARG A 268 -1.82 7.64 -17.02
N GLU A 269 -2.72 6.93 -17.71
CA GLU A 269 -4.13 7.31 -17.80
C GLU A 269 -4.83 7.22 -16.45
N TYR A 270 -4.53 6.16 -15.70
CA TYR A 270 -5.08 6.01 -14.35
C TYR A 270 -4.63 7.14 -13.42
N PHE A 271 -3.36 7.49 -13.42
CA PHE A 271 -2.87 8.57 -12.56
C PHE A 271 -3.41 9.95 -12.95
N ALA A 272 -3.75 10.15 -14.22
CA ALA A 272 -4.34 11.39 -14.74
C ALA A 272 -5.87 11.48 -14.53
N SER A 273 -6.55 10.35 -14.27
CA SER A 273 -8.01 10.30 -14.04
C SER A 273 -8.34 10.46 -12.56
N PRO A 274 -9.46 11.12 -12.20
CA PRO A 274 -9.98 11.10 -10.83
C PRO A 274 -10.64 9.75 -10.49
N ASP A 275 -10.95 8.91 -11.47
CA ASP A 275 -11.70 7.67 -11.30
C ASP A 275 -10.84 6.53 -10.74
N LEU A 276 -11.49 5.60 -10.05
CA LEU A 276 -10.86 4.37 -9.59
C LEU A 276 -10.98 3.28 -10.66
N MET A 277 -9.89 2.54 -10.87
CA MET A 277 -9.89 1.40 -11.81
C MET A 277 -10.70 0.22 -11.27
N PHE A 278 -10.72 0.04 -9.95
CA PHE A 278 -11.50 -0.97 -9.26
C PHE A 278 -12.38 -0.32 -8.19
N PRO A 279 -13.55 -0.89 -7.89
CA PRO A 279 -14.46 -0.31 -6.93
C PRO A 279 -13.90 -0.36 -5.51
N ALA A 280 -14.15 0.69 -4.77
CA ALA A 280 -13.92 0.77 -3.34
C ALA A 280 -14.86 1.82 -2.75
N VAL A 281 -15.42 1.56 -1.60
CA VAL A 281 -16.18 2.57 -0.86
C VAL A 281 -15.26 3.74 -0.53
N VAL A 282 -15.66 4.91 -0.94
CA VAL A 282 -14.95 6.16 -0.64
C VAL A 282 -15.75 6.91 0.42
N GLY A 283 -15.05 7.41 1.44
CA GLY A 283 -15.67 8.26 2.46
C GLY A 283 -16.08 9.62 1.92
N ASP A 284 -16.44 10.51 2.82
CA ASP A 284 -16.78 11.89 2.47
C ASP A 284 -15.63 12.60 1.74
N GLU A 285 -15.91 13.10 0.54
CA GLU A 285 -14.96 13.82 -0.31
C GLU A 285 -15.10 15.35 -0.20
N SER A 286 -15.82 15.85 0.81
CA SER A 286 -16.00 17.30 1.00
C SER A 286 -14.69 17.99 1.42
N GLN A 287 -13.83 17.30 2.17
CA GLN A 287 -12.57 17.83 2.69
C GLN A 287 -11.37 17.46 1.82
N ILE A 288 -11.35 16.24 1.27
CA ILE A 288 -10.24 15.70 0.49
C ILE A 288 -10.77 14.76 -0.60
N LYS A 289 -10.23 14.86 -1.81
CA LYS A 289 -10.67 14.01 -2.92
C LYS A 289 -10.05 12.61 -2.85
N ARG A 290 -10.76 11.63 -3.41
CA ARG A 290 -10.39 10.20 -3.34
C ARG A 290 -8.96 9.88 -3.75
N LYS A 291 -8.42 10.58 -4.73
CA LYS A 291 -7.05 10.37 -5.24
C LYS A 291 -6.06 11.47 -4.83
N GLU A 292 -6.41 12.28 -3.84
CA GLU A 292 -5.40 13.10 -3.18
C GLU A 292 -4.51 12.24 -2.29
N TYR A 293 -3.23 12.59 -2.24
CA TYR A 293 -2.26 11.88 -1.44
C TYR A 293 -2.32 12.30 0.02
N VAL A 294 -2.29 11.30 0.88
CA VAL A 294 -2.09 11.48 2.33
C VAL A 294 -0.85 10.73 2.77
N PHE A 295 -0.21 11.22 3.82
CA PHE A 295 0.75 10.44 4.59
C PHE A 295 0.03 9.90 5.82
N GLY A 296 0.03 8.60 6.01
CA GLY A 296 -0.70 7.94 7.08
C GLY A 296 0.21 7.25 8.09
N ILE A 297 -0.12 7.36 9.37
CA ILE A 297 0.52 6.67 10.49
C ILE A 297 -0.50 5.83 11.23
N GLN A 298 -0.12 4.61 11.57
CA GLN A 298 -0.80 3.76 12.55
C GLN A 298 0.08 3.64 13.79
N GLN A 299 -0.40 4.11 14.94
CA GLN A 299 0.36 4.07 16.17
C GLN A 299 -0.58 3.84 17.37
N ALA A 300 -0.19 2.94 18.27
CA ALA A 300 -0.93 2.64 19.52
C ALA A 300 -2.44 2.36 19.32
N GLY A 301 -2.82 1.74 18.19
CA GLY A 301 -4.21 1.40 17.87
C GLY A 301 -5.02 2.54 17.24
N ALA A 302 -4.46 3.73 17.10
CA ALA A 302 -5.01 4.85 16.33
C ALA A 302 -4.45 4.90 14.91
N ALA A 303 -5.18 5.54 14.01
CA ALA A 303 -4.76 5.85 12.66
C ALA A 303 -5.02 7.33 12.37
N LYS A 304 -4.02 8.02 11.81
CA LYS A 304 -4.15 9.43 11.41
C LYS A 304 -3.48 9.66 10.08
N ALA A 305 -4.10 10.49 9.25
CA ALA A 305 -3.62 10.84 7.93
C ALA A 305 -3.47 12.36 7.79
N TRP A 306 -2.38 12.78 7.16
CA TRP A 306 -2.10 14.17 6.83
C TRP A 306 -2.13 14.31 5.31
N PRO A 307 -2.97 15.22 4.75
CA PRO A 307 -2.89 15.53 3.33
C PRO A 307 -1.45 15.94 2.97
N VAL A 308 -0.88 15.36 1.94
CA VAL A 308 0.46 15.77 1.47
C VAL A 308 0.46 17.24 1.08
N GLU A 309 -0.67 17.73 0.61
CA GLU A 309 -0.90 19.13 0.27
C GLU A 309 -0.74 20.09 1.45
N ALA A 310 -0.93 19.64 2.69
CA ALA A 310 -0.68 20.46 3.90
C ALA A 310 0.79 20.90 4.03
N PHE A 311 1.70 20.26 3.29
CA PHE A 311 3.12 20.61 3.24
C PHE A 311 3.49 21.52 2.06
N ARG A 312 2.53 22.13 1.36
CA ARG A 312 2.80 23.06 0.26
C ARG A 312 3.48 24.34 0.73
N ASP A 313 2.94 24.94 1.77
CA ASP A 313 3.38 26.26 2.28
C ASP A 313 4.04 26.15 3.67
N ARG A 314 4.17 24.95 4.20
CA ARG A 314 4.86 24.66 5.47
C ARG A 314 5.60 23.34 5.39
N ARG A 315 6.80 23.30 5.86
CA ARG A 315 7.63 22.10 5.87
C ARG A 315 7.41 21.22 7.10
N VAL A 316 6.99 21.80 8.22
CA VAL A 316 6.96 21.14 9.53
C VAL A 316 5.55 21.20 10.14
N ILE A 317 5.06 20.05 10.58
CA ILE A 317 3.81 19.90 11.35
C ILE A 317 4.14 19.16 12.64
N ASN A 318 3.84 19.76 13.80
CA ASN A 318 3.87 19.09 15.09
C ASN A 318 2.46 18.62 15.42
N ASP A 319 2.31 17.34 15.76
CA ASP A 319 1.00 16.74 16.00
C ASP A 319 1.09 15.55 16.97
N THR A 320 -0.01 14.84 17.16
CA THR A 320 -0.10 13.60 17.96
C THR A 320 -0.87 12.54 17.21
N VAL A 321 -0.52 11.26 17.41
CA VAL A 321 -1.27 10.10 16.92
C VAL A 321 -1.25 8.99 17.97
N GLY A 322 -2.43 8.51 18.37
CA GLY A 322 -2.54 7.47 19.42
C GLY A 322 -1.87 7.85 20.75
N GLY A 323 -1.83 9.15 21.08
CA GLY A 323 -1.16 9.65 22.30
C GLY A 323 0.36 9.74 22.19
N VAL A 324 0.95 9.48 21.03
CA VAL A 324 2.37 9.67 20.74
C VAL A 324 2.57 11.00 20.05
N ASP A 325 3.41 11.86 20.59
CA ASP A 325 3.78 13.14 19.99
C ASP A 325 4.71 12.91 18.81
N VAL A 326 4.39 13.52 17.66
CA VAL A 326 5.15 13.37 16.42
C VAL A 326 5.43 14.73 15.79
N VAL A 327 6.54 14.80 15.06
CA VAL A 327 6.82 15.87 14.11
C VAL A 327 6.87 15.28 12.71
N LEU A 328 6.13 15.88 11.78
CA LEU A 328 6.16 15.54 10.37
C LEU A 328 6.92 16.60 9.60
N ILE A 329 7.76 16.16 8.67
CA ILE A 329 8.58 17.00 7.81
C ILE A 329 8.26 16.61 6.38
N GLY A 330 7.69 17.53 5.62
CA GLY A 330 7.15 17.24 4.30
C GLY A 330 7.51 18.27 3.22
N ASP A 331 7.29 17.83 1.98
CA ASP A 331 7.36 18.60 0.75
C ASP A 331 6.29 18.06 -0.20
N ALA A 332 5.27 18.85 -0.45
CA ALA A 332 4.15 18.48 -1.30
C ALA A 332 4.57 18.25 -2.77
N ALA A 333 5.53 19.02 -3.28
CA ALA A 333 5.96 18.96 -4.68
C ALA A 333 6.58 17.60 -5.03
N THR A 334 7.27 16.96 -4.08
CA THR A 334 7.96 15.68 -4.25
C THR A 334 7.26 14.52 -3.53
N ARG A 335 6.09 14.77 -2.92
CA ARG A 335 5.34 13.80 -2.08
C ARG A 335 6.18 13.25 -0.93
N THR A 336 7.17 14.00 -0.49
CA THR A 336 8.06 13.58 0.58
C THR A 336 7.41 13.88 1.93
N VAL A 337 7.27 12.89 2.79
CA VAL A 337 6.93 13.09 4.20
C VAL A 337 7.72 12.10 5.05
N ARG A 338 8.27 12.61 6.15
CA ARG A 338 8.94 11.84 7.19
C ARG A 338 8.33 12.22 8.53
N ALA A 339 8.13 11.24 9.40
CA ALA A 339 7.64 11.47 10.75
C ALA A 339 8.63 10.96 11.78
N TYR A 340 8.77 11.68 12.88
CA TYR A 340 9.63 11.29 14.00
C TYR A 340 8.89 11.49 15.31
N GLU A 341 9.20 10.66 16.30
CA GLU A 341 8.76 10.90 17.66
C GLU A 341 9.35 12.22 18.18
N ARG A 342 8.65 12.89 19.06
CA ARG A 342 9.15 14.05 19.81
C ARG A 342 8.82 13.90 21.27
N GLU A 343 9.56 14.57 22.12
CA GLU A 343 9.26 14.61 23.55
C GLU A 343 8.03 15.47 23.84
N ALA A 344 7.36 15.18 24.95
CA ALA A 344 6.18 15.94 25.35
C ALA A 344 6.49 17.44 25.50
N GLY A 345 5.71 18.26 24.80
CA GLY A 345 5.91 19.70 24.79
C GLY A 345 7.05 20.22 23.89
N GLU A 346 7.82 19.34 23.25
CA GLU A 346 8.83 19.73 22.27
C GLU A 346 8.14 20.19 20.98
N VAL A 347 8.56 21.34 20.45
CA VAL A 347 8.02 21.90 19.21
C VAL A 347 9.18 22.17 18.25
N PHE A 348 9.13 21.55 17.08
CA PHE A 348 10.06 21.74 16.01
C PHE A 348 9.57 22.83 15.07
N ASN A 349 10.49 23.69 14.62
CA ASN A 349 10.26 24.71 13.61
C ASN A 349 11.24 24.52 12.45
N ASP A 350 10.89 25.02 11.28
CA ASP A 350 11.80 25.09 10.13
C ASP A 350 12.75 26.27 10.31
N ASP A 351 14.05 26.05 10.18
CA ASP A 351 15.04 27.11 10.21
C ASP A 351 15.23 27.81 8.85
N ASN A 352 14.53 27.35 7.81
CA ASN A 352 14.64 27.77 6.40
C ASN A 352 15.97 27.44 5.71
N ASP A 353 16.94 26.87 6.41
CA ASP A 353 18.24 26.42 5.87
C ASP A 353 18.29 24.89 5.67
N GLY A 354 17.18 24.21 5.91
CA GLY A 354 17.01 22.77 5.71
C GLY A 354 17.20 21.91 6.96
N GLU A 355 17.57 22.52 8.09
CA GLU A 355 17.56 21.90 9.41
C GLU A 355 16.24 22.20 10.15
N LEU A 356 16.09 21.72 11.34
CA LEU A 356 14.99 22.04 12.25
C LEU A 356 15.54 22.69 13.50
N GLU A 357 14.71 23.53 14.12
CA GLU A 357 15.03 24.15 15.39
C GLU A 357 14.00 23.77 16.46
N THR A 358 14.47 23.48 17.65
CA THR A 358 13.67 23.44 18.88
C THR A 358 14.46 24.07 20.02
N THR A 359 13.86 24.89 20.83
CA THR A 359 14.38 25.53 22.08
C THR A 359 15.90 25.80 22.09
N GLY A 360 16.43 26.43 21.00
CA GLY A 360 17.85 26.79 20.87
C GLY A 360 18.78 25.64 20.43
N GLU A 361 18.25 24.54 19.93
CA GLU A 361 19.00 23.41 19.39
C GLU A 361 18.63 23.17 17.93
N SER A 362 19.63 22.99 17.05
CA SER A 362 19.44 22.66 15.64
C SER A 362 19.51 21.15 15.42
N TRP A 363 18.68 20.64 14.50
CA TRP A 363 18.52 19.21 14.24
C TRP A 363 18.61 18.89 12.75
N ALA A 364 19.42 17.88 12.45
CA ALA A 364 19.52 17.33 11.10
C ALA A 364 18.47 16.24 10.86
N VAL A 365 17.84 16.27 9.68
CA VAL A 365 16.86 15.28 9.22
C VAL A 365 17.59 14.15 8.48
N THR A 366 17.61 12.93 9.04
CA THR A 366 18.15 11.74 8.35
C THR A 366 17.02 10.75 8.03
N GLU A 367 17.32 9.68 7.32
CA GLU A 367 16.29 8.67 7.02
C GLU A 367 15.93 7.80 8.24
N ALA A 368 16.80 7.71 9.23
CA ALA A 368 16.58 6.89 10.43
C ALA A 368 16.16 7.71 11.66
N PHE A 369 16.66 8.95 11.79
CA PHE A 369 16.50 9.76 13.00
C PHE A 369 16.43 11.27 12.67
N LEU A 370 15.81 12.06 13.56
CA LEU A 370 16.30 13.42 13.78
C LEU A 370 17.50 13.35 14.72
N VAL A 371 18.53 14.12 14.43
CA VAL A 371 19.78 14.12 15.22
C VAL A 371 20.14 15.56 15.56
N SER A 372 20.31 15.86 16.84
CA SER A 372 20.80 17.15 17.27
C SER A 372 22.20 17.44 16.71
N ARG A 373 22.51 18.71 16.48
CA ARG A 373 23.78 19.11 15.86
C ARG A 373 25.01 18.67 16.67
N ASP A 374 24.89 18.60 17.98
CA ASP A 374 25.92 18.07 18.89
C ASP A 374 25.93 16.53 19.00
N GLN A 375 25.03 15.85 18.28
CA GLN A 375 24.83 14.39 18.20
C GLN A 375 24.47 13.70 19.52
N LYS A 376 24.07 14.45 20.55
CA LYS A 376 23.70 13.86 21.84
C LYS A 376 22.26 13.39 21.90
N HIS A 377 21.37 14.03 21.14
CA HIS A 377 19.95 13.72 21.15
C HIS A 377 19.51 13.14 19.80
N LYS A 378 18.59 12.19 19.85
CA LYS A 378 17.98 11.56 18.67
C LYS A 378 16.48 11.39 18.87
N ARG A 379 15.71 11.55 17.80
CA ARG A 379 14.28 11.21 17.75
C ARG A 379 14.10 10.12 16.70
N VAL A 380 13.39 9.06 17.10
CA VAL A 380 13.23 7.86 16.26
C VAL A 380 12.25 8.14 15.14
N ARG A 381 12.52 7.61 13.97
CA ARG A 381 11.60 7.65 12.84
C ARG A 381 10.35 6.84 13.13
N VAL A 382 9.17 7.44 12.92
CA VAL A 382 7.88 6.75 13.01
C VAL A 382 7.53 6.19 11.62
N PRO A 383 7.25 4.89 11.51
CA PRO A 383 6.80 4.31 10.26
C PRO A 383 5.45 4.89 9.82
N GLY A 384 5.40 5.33 8.58
CA GLY A 384 4.21 5.79 7.90
C GLY A 384 4.40 5.62 6.40
N HIS A 385 3.34 5.81 5.63
CA HIS A 385 3.41 5.70 4.18
C HIS A 385 2.48 6.67 3.49
N VAL A 386 2.85 7.06 2.28
CA VAL A 386 2.01 7.83 1.37
C VAL A 386 1.01 6.87 0.71
N SER A 387 -0.23 7.29 0.57
CA SER A 387 -1.27 6.59 -0.20
C SER A 387 -2.31 7.57 -0.73
N TYR A 388 -3.16 7.13 -1.66
CA TYR A 388 -4.38 7.86 -1.97
C TYR A 388 -5.35 7.79 -0.79
N TRP A 389 -6.11 8.87 -0.61
CA TRP A 389 -7.12 8.98 0.45
C TRP A 389 -8.13 7.84 0.45
N PHE A 390 -8.66 7.44 -0.73
CA PHE A 390 -9.64 6.37 -0.79
C PHE A 390 -9.10 5.07 -0.17
N ALA A 391 -7.84 4.74 -0.45
CA ALA A 391 -7.23 3.51 0.05
C ALA A 391 -7.04 3.57 1.56
N TRP A 392 -6.51 4.68 2.07
CA TRP A 392 -6.35 4.89 3.51
C TRP A 392 -7.70 4.84 4.23
N ASN A 393 -8.66 5.64 3.75
CA ASN A 393 -9.99 5.75 4.38
C ASN A 393 -10.77 4.44 4.35
N ASN A 394 -10.71 3.67 3.26
CA ASN A 394 -11.39 2.38 3.16
C ASN A 394 -10.86 1.35 4.18
N TYR A 395 -9.56 1.38 4.47
CA TYR A 395 -8.95 0.47 5.44
C TYR A 395 -9.17 0.90 6.89
N HIS A 396 -9.11 2.19 7.16
CA HIS A 396 -9.15 2.70 8.53
C HIS A 396 -10.53 3.26 8.91
N GLY A 397 -11.31 3.74 7.93
CA GLY A 397 -12.69 4.22 8.10
C GLY A 397 -12.81 5.26 9.20
N VAL A 398 -13.87 5.12 9.99
CA VAL A 398 -14.15 6.02 11.14
C VAL A 398 -13.10 5.99 12.26
N LYS A 399 -12.15 5.06 12.21
CA LYS A 399 -11.03 4.99 13.16
C LYS A 399 -9.86 5.87 12.75
N SER A 400 -9.89 6.42 11.55
CA SER A 400 -8.86 7.32 11.04
C SER A 400 -9.26 8.77 11.25
N GLU A 401 -8.35 9.51 11.86
CA GLU A 401 -8.42 10.96 11.93
C GLU A 401 -7.78 11.56 10.67
N LEU A 402 -8.43 12.54 10.05
CA LEU A 402 -7.82 13.35 9.00
C LEU A 402 -7.33 14.65 9.64
N TYR A 403 -6.05 14.97 9.43
CA TYR A 403 -5.48 16.24 9.88
C TYR A 403 -6.22 17.40 9.21
N SER A 404 -6.64 18.36 10.01
CA SER A 404 -7.17 19.66 9.60
C SER A 404 -6.40 20.76 10.32
N GLU A 405 -6.14 21.86 9.61
CA GLU A 405 -5.47 23.06 10.19
C GLU A 405 -6.30 23.73 11.26
#